data_0200618e22e94c251cb3106d6833a3ec
#
_entry.id   0200618e22e94c251cb3106d6833a3ec
#
_cell.length_a   1.000
_cell.length_b   1.000
_cell.length_c   1.000
_cell.angle_alpha   90.00
_cell.angle_beta   90.00
_cell.angle_gamma   90.00
#
_symmetry.space_group_name_H-M   'P 1'
#
loop_
_entity.id
_entity.type
_entity.pdbx_description
1 polymer ?
#
loop_
_entity_poly.entity_id
_entity_poly.type
_entity_poly.pdbx_seq_one_letter_code
_entity_poly.pdbx_strand_id
1 'polypeptide(L)'
;ADFVAPSDIMDGRVLRLRQGLDAAGFHNVGIMSYSAKYASAFYGPFRDALDSAPKEADVVVPKDKKTYQMDYANRIEAIKEAVWDVEEGADMVMVKPGIAYLDIVREVKNAVNVPVTVYHVSGEYAMIKAAAERDWLDNDKIMMEQLMCIKRAGASLISTYFAKEAAILLNQ
;
A
#
# COMPACT_ATOMS: atom_id res chain seq x y z
N ALA A 1 0.15 -0.41 -20.35
CA ALA A 1 0.59 -0.11 -18.98
C ALA A 1 1.98 -0.72 -18.76
N ASP A 2 2.83 -0.06 -18.00
CA ASP A 2 4.18 -0.55 -17.66
C ASP A 2 4.14 -1.46 -16.43
N PHE A 3 3.13 -1.27 -15.57
CA PHE A 3 2.87 -2.07 -14.38
C PHE A 3 1.39 -2.38 -14.20
N VAL A 4 1.12 -3.56 -13.63
CA VAL A 4 -0.17 -3.91 -13.04
C VAL A 4 -0.02 -4.01 -11.53
N ALA A 5 -1.05 -3.60 -10.78
CA ALA A 5 -0.99 -3.53 -9.32
C ALA A 5 -2.24 -4.20 -8.69
N PRO A 6 -2.26 -5.54 -8.58
CA PRO A 6 -3.39 -6.26 -8.01
C PRO A 6 -3.54 -5.92 -6.52
N SER A 7 -4.75 -5.53 -6.11
CA SER A 7 -5.01 -5.07 -4.74
C SER A 7 -5.89 -6.02 -3.93
N ASP A 8 -6.14 -7.20 -4.44
CA ASP A 8 -7.04 -8.19 -3.86
C ASP A 8 -6.37 -9.10 -2.81
N ILE A 9 -5.04 -9.16 -2.79
CA ILE A 9 -4.21 -9.97 -1.86
C ILE A 9 -4.60 -11.45 -1.79
N MET A 10 -4.99 -12.04 -2.93
CA MET A 10 -5.35 -13.46 -3.01
C MET A 10 -4.12 -14.30 -3.35
N ASP A 11 -3.90 -15.37 -2.59
CA ASP A 11 -2.80 -16.32 -2.80
C ASP A 11 -2.78 -16.85 -4.24
N GLY A 12 -1.59 -16.94 -4.83
CA GLY A 12 -1.40 -17.39 -6.21
C GLY A 12 -1.83 -16.38 -7.28
N ARG A 13 -2.28 -15.17 -6.89
CA ARG A 13 -2.74 -14.13 -7.83
C ARG A 13 -1.59 -13.59 -8.66
N VAL A 14 -0.45 -13.33 -8.04
CA VAL A 14 0.74 -12.81 -8.73
C VAL A 14 1.24 -13.81 -9.76
N LEU A 15 1.35 -15.10 -9.39
CA LEU A 15 1.73 -16.17 -10.30
C LEU A 15 0.81 -16.24 -11.52
N ARG A 16 -0.51 -16.19 -11.29
CA ARG A 16 -1.48 -16.25 -12.40
C ARG A 16 -1.41 -15.03 -13.33
N LEU A 17 -1.18 -13.85 -12.77
CA LEU A 17 -0.98 -12.64 -13.57
C LEU A 17 0.30 -12.72 -14.38
N ARG A 18 1.42 -13.15 -13.79
CA ARG A 18 2.69 -13.32 -14.50
C ARG A 18 2.56 -14.31 -15.66
N GLN A 19 2.00 -15.48 -15.39
CA GLN A 19 1.75 -16.49 -16.42
C GLN A 19 0.84 -15.96 -17.56
N GLY A 20 -0.23 -15.22 -17.20
CA GLY A 20 -1.15 -14.66 -18.20
C GLY A 20 -0.51 -13.57 -19.05
N LEU A 21 0.28 -12.68 -18.45
CA LEU A 21 1.02 -11.64 -19.16
C LEU A 21 2.06 -12.24 -20.11
N ASP A 22 2.81 -13.23 -19.65
CA ASP A 22 3.83 -13.90 -20.47
C ASP A 22 3.21 -14.66 -21.65
N ALA A 23 2.13 -15.39 -21.40
CA ALA A 23 1.41 -16.11 -22.46
C ALA A 23 0.81 -15.17 -23.52
N ALA A 24 0.47 -13.94 -23.13
CA ALA A 24 -0.02 -12.89 -24.03
C ALA A 24 1.10 -12.04 -24.67
N GLY A 25 2.37 -12.33 -24.40
CA GLY A 25 3.53 -11.62 -24.97
C GLY A 25 3.90 -10.33 -24.23
N PHE A 26 3.32 -10.07 -23.05
CA PHE A 26 3.59 -8.87 -22.23
C PHE A 26 4.70 -9.10 -21.19
N HIS A 27 5.82 -9.66 -21.61
CA HIS A 27 6.96 -10.01 -20.74
C HIS A 27 7.57 -8.81 -19.99
N ASN A 28 7.43 -7.59 -20.55
CA ASN A 28 7.98 -6.36 -19.98
C ASN A 28 7.00 -5.60 -19.05
N VAL A 29 5.78 -6.11 -18.85
CA VAL A 29 4.84 -5.52 -17.91
C VAL A 29 5.15 -6.02 -16.51
N GLY A 30 5.56 -5.10 -15.62
CA GLY A 30 5.89 -5.42 -14.24
C GLY A 30 4.64 -5.64 -13.37
N ILE A 31 4.83 -6.34 -12.25
CA ILE A 31 3.78 -6.57 -11.25
C ILE A 31 4.21 -5.93 -9.93
N MET A 32 3.40 -4.97 -9.43
CA MET A 32 3.52 -4.41 -8.09
C MET A 32 2.43 -5.01 -7.21
N SER A 33 2.77 -6.01 -6.40
CA SER A 33 1.80 -6.67 -5.54
C SER A 33 1.49 -5.89 -4.28
N TYR A 34 0.22 -5.84 -3.88
CA TYR A 34 -0.21 -5.35 -2.57
C TYR A 34 -0.01 -6.45 -1.51
N SER A 35 1.22 -6.87 -1.28
CA SER A 35 1.58 -8.04 -0.47
C SER A 35 1.18 -7.92 1.00
N ALA A 36 1.41 -6.76 1.61
CA ALA A 36 1.10 -6.50 3.02
C ALA A 36 0.01 -5.43 3.16
N LYS A 37 -1.25 -5.84 2.95
CA LYS A 37 -2.40 -4.94 3.02
C LYS A 37 -3.27 -5.25 4.23
N TYR A 38 -3.27 -4.34 5.19
CA TYR A 38 -3.97 -4.49 6.46
C TYR A 38 -5.42 -4.02 6.42
N ALA A 39 -6.29 -4.65 7.20
CA ALA A 39 -7.65 -4.19 7.47
C ALA A 39 -7.58 -2.97 8.41
N SER A 40 -7.50 -1.77 7.84
CA SER A 40 -7.18 -0.55 8.55
C SER A 40 -8.34 0.45 8.57
N ALA A 41 -8.49 1.15 9.70
CA ALA A 41 -9.38 2.30 9.84
C ALA A 41 -8.92 3.52 9.01
N PHE A 42 -7.63 3.60 8.66
CA PHE A 42 -7.08 4.68 7.82
C PHE A 42 -7.63 4.73 6.39
N TYR A 43 -8.45 3.76 5.97
CA TYR A 43 -9.10 3.78 4.66
C TYR A 43 -10.43 4.54 4.65
N GLY A 44 -10.90 5.09 5.77
CA GLY A 44 -12.20 5.77 5.87
C GLY A 44 -12.47 6.74 4.73
N PRO A 45 -11.67 7.83 4.55
CA PRO A 45 -11.93 8.82 3.51
C PRO A 45 -11.98 8.24 2.08
N PHE A 46 -11.14 7.23 1.78
CA PHE A 46 -11.14 6.57 0.48
C PHE A 46 -12.38 5.69 0.27
N ARG A 47 -12.84 4.99 1.32
CA ARG A 47 -14.05 4.17 1.24
C ARG A 47 -15.28 5.01 0.98
N ASP A 48 -15.39 6.14 1.66
CA ASP A 48 -16.48 7.09 1.47
C ASP A 48 -16.47 7.67 0.05
N ALA A 49 -15.29 8.09 -0.43
CA ALA A 49 -15.14 8.67 -1.76
C ALA A 49 -15.47 7.70 -2.90
N LEU A 50 -15.19 6.40 -2.75
CA LEU A 50 -15.45 5.37 -3.76
C LEU A 50 -16.72 4.56 -3.51
N ASP A 51 -17.45 4.83 -2.42
CA ASP A 51 -18.60 4.01 -2.01
C ASP A 51 -18.24 2.50 -2.00
N SER A 52 -17.05 2.17 -1.47
CA SER A 52 -16.43 0.83 -1.59
C SER A 52 -16.60 -0.04 -0.36
N ALA A 53 -17.43 0.38 0.61
CA ALA A 53 -17.82 -0.47 1.73
C ALA A 53 -18.71 -1.63 1.23
N PRO A 54 -18.64 -2.83 1.85
CA PRO A 54 -19.57 -3.90 1.55
C PRO A 54 -21.02 -3.40 1.72
N LYS A 55 -21.87 -3.66 0.72
CA LYS A 55 -23.31 -3.31 0.76
C LYS A 55 -24.14 -4.54 1.00
N GLU A 56 -25.33 -4.37 1.57
CA GLU A 56 -26.31 -5.45 1.66
C GLU A 56 -26.66 -5.96 0.27
N ALA A 57 -26.70 -7.27 0.11
CA ALA A 57 -27.08 -7.97 -1.12
C ALA A 57 -27.88 -9.22 -0.77
N ASP A 58 -28.55 -9.81 -1.76
CA ASP A 58 -29.35 -11.05 -1.62
C ASP A 58 -28.49 -12.29 -1.33
N VAL A 59 -27.17 -12.14 -1.23
CA VAL A 59 -26.19 -13.16 -0.89
C VAL A 59 -25.46 -12.78 0.40
N VAL A 60 -24.91 -13.77 1.10
CA VAL A 60 -24.11 -13.51 2.30
C VAL A 60 -22.85 -12.74 1.92
N VAL A 61 -22.84 -11.44 2.21
CA VAL A 61 -21.68 -10.55 2.00
C VAL A 61 -20.99 -10.33 3.34
N PRO A 62 -19.66 -10.43 3.41
CA PRO A 62 -18.92 -10.09 4.62
C PRO A 62 -19.20 -8.64 5.03
N LYS A 63 -19.39 -8.40 6.33
CA LYS A 63 -19.68 -7.04 6.86
C LYS A 63 -18.52 -6.07 6.65
N ASP A 64 -17.31 -6.60 6.51
CA ASP A 64 -16.09 -5.83 6.30
C ASP A 64 -15.09 -6.64 5.45
N LYS A 65 -13.90 -6.09 5.24
CA LYS A 65 -12.83 -6.72 4.46
C LYS A 65 -11.81 -7.52 5.30
N LYS A 66 -12.08 -7.75 6.59
CA LYS A 66 -11.19 -8.50 7.49
C LYS A 66 -11.10 -9.99 7.15
N THR A 67 -12.00 -10.49 6.31
CA THR A 67 -11.97 -11.88 5.83
C THR A 67 -10.77 -12.18 4.95
N TYR A 68 -10.13 -11.16 4.35
CA TYR A 68 -8.98 -11.32 3.45
C TYR A 68 -7.89 -10.26 3.63
N GLN A 69 -8.18 -9.10 4.24
CA GLN A 69 -7.14 -8.14 4.60
C GLN A 69 -6.54 -8.52 5.95
N MET A 70 -5.23 -8.35 6.10
CA MET A 70 -4.47 -8.77 7.28
C MET A 70 -4.95 -8.09 8.56
N ASP A 71 -4.91 -8.82 9.66
CA ASP A 71 -5.08 -8.25 10.98
C ASP A 71 -3.89 -7.36 11.34
N TYR A 72 -4.15 -6.13 11.79
CA TYR A 72 -3.09 -5.18 12.15
C TYR A 72 -2.24 -5.62 13.36
N ALA A 73 -2.68 -6.61 14.13
CA ALA A 73 -1.88 -7.22 15.18
C ALA A 73 -0.88 -8.28 14.66
N ASN A 74 -1.03 -8.74 13.39
CA ASN A 74 -0.21 -9.77 12.80
C ASN A 74 0.87 -9.16 11.88
N ARG A 75 2.14 -9.33 12.23
CA ARG A 75 3.27 -8.89 11.38
C ARG A 75 3.87 -10.03 10.55
N ILE A 76 3.78 -11.28 11.02
CA ILE A 76 4.46 -12.42 10.40
C ILE A 76 3.87 -12.74 9.03
N GLU A 77 2.56 -12.66 8.89
CA GLU A 77 1.85 -12.86 7.64
C GLU A 77 2.34 -11.90 6.54
N ALA A 78 2.56 -10.61 6.87
CA ALA A 78 3.05 -9.61 5.92
C ALA A 78 4.40 -9.98 5.29
N ILE A 79 5.32 -10.53 6.09
CA ILE A 79 6.63 -10.96 5.61
C ILE A 79 6.49 -12.18 4.70
N LYS A 80 5.67 -13.14 5.12
CA LYS A 80 5.41 -14.37 4.40
C LYS A 80 4.79 -14.10 3.03
N GLU A 81 3.75 -13.27 2.98
CA GLU A 81 3.09 -12.87 1.75
C GLU A 81 4.03 -12.11 0.80
N ALA A 82 4.85 -11.19 1.34
CA ALA A 82 5.82 -10.47 0.52
C ALA A 82 6.86 -11.41 -0.12
N VAL A 83 7.34 -12.42 0.61
CA VAL A 83 8.27 -13.41 0.08
C VAL A 83 7.59 -14.28 -0.97
N TRP A 84 6.39 -14.76 -0.72
CA TRP A 84 5.65 -15.57 -1.69
C TRP A 84 5.32 -14.80 -2.96
N ASP A 85 4.86 -13.55 -2.87
CA ASP A 85 4.59 -12.73 -4.05
C ASP A 85 5.85 -12.53 -4.93
N VAL A 86 7.03 -12.39 -4.31
CA VAL A 86 8.30 -12.32 -5.05
C VAL A 86 8.61 -13.66 -5.73
N GLU A 87 8.41 -14.78 -5.05
CA GLU A 87 8.59 -16.12 -5.63
C GLU A 87 7.60 -16.38 -6.77
N GLU A 88 6.41 -15.82 -6.70
CA GLU A 88 5.37 -15.86 -7.75
C GLU A 88 5.64 -14.93 -8.94
N GLY A 89 6.65 -14.05 -8.85
CA GLY A 89 7.08 -13.17 -9.93
C GLY A 89 6.67 -11.70 -9.79
N ALA A 90 6.43 -11.20 -8.56
CA ALA A 90 6.28 -9.77 -8.33
C ALA A 90 7.61 -9.03 -8.51
N ASP A 91 7.59 -7.94 -9.27
CA ASP A 91 8.74 -7.05 -9.47
C ASP A 91 8.88 -6.03 -8.35
N MET A 92 7.78 -5.73 -7.65
CA MET A 92 7.71 -4.87 -6.47
C MET A 92 6.67 -5.41 -5.51
N VAL A 93 6.88 -5.18 -4.21
CA VAL A 93 5.92 -5.49 -3.15
C VAL A 93 5.49 -4.22 -2.42
N MET A 94 4.25 -4.18 -1.94
CA MET A 94 3.68 -3.00 -1.30
C MET A 94 3.21 -3.29 0.11
N VAL A 95 3.55 -2.39 1.04
CA VAL A 95 2.97 -2.31 2.39
C VAL A 95 1.91 -1.20 2.40
N LYS A 96 0.73 -1.49 2.92
CA LYS A 96 -0.42 -0.57 3.01
C LYS A 96 -1.22 -0.82 4.28
N PRO A 97 -1.44 0.20 5.14
CA PRO A 97 -1.00 1.61 5.12
C PRO A 97 0.50 1.84 5.33
N GLY A 98 0.88 3.13 5.52
CA GLY A 98 2.26 3.58 5.62
C GLY A 98 2.77 3.80 7.05
N ILE A 99 2.44 4.94 7.65
CA ILE A 99 3.11 5.47 8.87
C ILE A 99 2.94 4.57 10.09
N ALA A 100 1.78 3.98 10.28
CA ALA A 100 1.54 3.07 11.40
C ALA A 100 2.17 1.67 11.22
N TYR A 101 2.83 1.42 10.09
CA TYR A 101 3.36 0.11 9.68
C TYR A 101 4.84 0.19 9.24
N LEU A 102 5.62 1.15 9.77
CA LEU A 102 7.02 1.32 9.41
C LEU A 102 7.90 0.16 9.87
N ASP A 103 7.54 -0.52 10.93
CA ASP A 103 8.14 -1.77 11.38
C ASP A 103 7.96 -2.87 10.33
N ILE A 104 6.76 -3.03 9.79
CA ILE A 104 6.45 -3.97 8.70
C ILE A 104 7.25 -3.62 7.44
N VAL A 105 7.31 -2.33 7.07
CA VAL A 105 8.11 -1.86 5.93
C VAL A 105 9.58 -2.29 6.09
N ARG A 106 10.14 -2.12 7.30
CA ARG A 106 11.53 -2.50 7.58
C ARG A 106 11.74 -4.01 7.51
N GLU A 107 10.83 -4.80 8.09
CA GLU A 107 10.95 -6.25 8.07
C GLU A 107 10.78 -6.83 6.66
N VAL A 108 9.80 -6.36 5.89
CA VAL A 108 9.62 -6.74 4.48
C VAL A 108 10.87 -6.37 3.67
N LYS A 109 11.40 -5.13 3.84
CA LYS A 109 12.63 -4.71 3.14
C LYS A 109 13.83 -5.60 3.46
N ASN A 110 13.93 -6.13 4.66
CA ASN A 110 15.00 -7.04 5.04
C ASN A 110 14.80 -8.46 4.48
N ALA A 111 13.56 -8.85 4.18
CA ALA A 111 13.20 -10.18 3.73
C ALA A 111 13.22 -10.36 2.20
N VAL A 112 13.09 -9.27 1.43
CA VAL A 112 13.00 -9.33 -0.04
C VAL A 112 14.09 -8.50 -0.73
N ASN A 113 14.48 -8.90 -1.93
CA ASN A 113 15.49 -8.22 -2.75
C ASN A 113 14.89 -7.28 -3.82
N VAL A 114 13.56 -7.22 -3.93
CA VAL A 114 12.85 -6.32 -4.84
C VAL A 114 12.58 -4.97 -4.18
N PRO A 115 12.24 -3.91 -4.94
CA PRO A 115 11.80 -2.64 -4.39
C PRO A 115 10.57 -2.80 -3.50
N VAL A 116 10.57 -2.15 -2.33
CA VAL A 116 9.42 -2.07 -1.44
C VAL A 116 8.70 -0.75 -1.68
N THR A 117 7.42 -0.83 -1.97
CA THR A 117 6.52 0.32 -2.13
C THR A 117 5.71 0.49 -0.86
N VAL A 118 5.41 1.73 -0.48
CA VAL A 118 4.53 2.04 0.64
C VAL A 118 3.38 2.90 0.16
N TYR A 119 2.15 2.53 0.54
CA TYR A 119 0.99 3.37 0.28
C TYR A 119 0.67 4.21 1.52
N HIS A 120 0.99 5.50 1.45
CA HIS A 120 0.58 6.52 2.41
C HIS A 120 -0.88 6.89 2.12
N VAL A 121 -1.81 6.34 2.92
CA VAL A 121 -3.24 6.27 2.57
C VAL A 121 -4.04 7.52 2.94
N SER A 122 -5.30 7.55 2.49
CA SER A 122 -6.18 8.72 2.62
C SER A 122 -6.40 9.20 4.05
N GLY A 123 -6.51 8.29 5.03
CA GLY A 123 -6.66 8.66 6.43
C GLY A 123 -5.39 9.28 7.01
N GLU A 124 -4.23 8.81 6.62
CA GLU A 124 -2.95 9.39 7.02
C GLU A 124 -2.79 10.81 6.45
N TYR A 125 -3.14 10.99 5.17
CA TYR A 125 -3.21 12.32 4.55
C TYR A 125 -4.20 13.23 5.24
N ALA A 126 -5.43 12.76 5.48
CA ALA A 126 -6.50 13.55 6.10
C ALA A 126 -6.16 14.01 7.52
N MET A 127 -5.48 13.16 8.32
CA MET A 127 -5.02 13.53 9.68
C MET A 127 -4.06 14.72 9.65
N ILE A 128 -3.11 14.74 8.72
CA ILE A 128 -2.16 15.84 8.57
C ILE A 128 -2.91 17.12 8.15
N LYS A 129 -3.76 17.04 7.13
CA LYS A 129 -4.52 18.18 6.65
C LYS A 129 -5.40 18.76 7.74
N ALA A 130 -6.12 17.94 8.50
CA ALA A 130 -6.97 18.39 9.59
C ALA A 130 -6.19 19.07 10.73
N ALA A 131 -4.99 18.60 11.04
CA ALA A 131 -4.13 19.23 12.03
C ALA A 131 -3.51 20.54 11.51
N ALA A 132 -3.15 20.59 10.24
CA ALA A 132 -2.60 21.80 9.60
C ALA A 132 -3.65 22.90 9.46
N GLU A 133 -4.90 22.57 9.11
CA GLU A 133 -6.01 23.52 9.06
C GLU A 133 -6.31 24.21 10.41
N ARG A 134 -5.86 23.62 11.51
CA ARG A 134 -5.99 24.14 12.87
C ARG A 134 -4.72 24.80 13.40
N ASP A 135 -3.72 24.98 12.55
CA ASP A 135 -2.39 25.51 12.93
C ASP A 135 -1.69 24.70 14.05
N TRP A 136 -2.06 23.43 14.22
CA TRP A 136 -1.40 22.55 15.19
C TRP A 136 -0.10 21.98 14.67
N LEU A 137 0.02 21.76 13.36
CA LEU A 137 1.20 21.29 12.67
C LEU A 137 1.46 22.12 11.40
N ASP A 138 2.72 22.35 11.08
CA ASP A 138 3.13 22.90 9.81
C ASP A 138 2.98 21.82 8.73
N ASN A 139 2.11 22.06 7.74
CA ASN A 139 1.77 21.09 6.69
C ASN A 139 3.00 20.58 5.95
N ASP A 140 3.87 21.47 5.52
CA ASP A 140 5.00 21.11 4.65
C ASP A 140 6.07 20.34 5.42
N LYS A 141 6.35 20.76 6.65
CA LYS A 141 7.34 20.10 7.51
C LYS A 141 6.89 18.69 7.88
N ILE A 142 5.64 18.53 8.35
CA ILE A 142 5.16 17.22 8.79
C ILE A 142 4.97 16.25 7.61
N MET A 143 4.53 16.76 6.45
CA MET A 143 4.46 15.98 5.22
C MET A 143 5.84 15.43 4.85
N MET A 144 6.84 16.29 4.75
CA MET A 144 8.20 15.89 4.38
C MET A 144 8.84 14.97 5.42
N GLU A 145 8.59 15.21 6.71
CA GLU A 145 9.07 14.33 7.77
C GLU A 145 8.47 12.92 7.65
N GLN A 146 7.16 12.80 7.45
CA GLN A 146 6.53 11.50 7.29
C GLN A 146 7.02 10.75 6.03
N LEU A 147 7.15 11.43 4.90
CA LEU A 147 7.71 10.83 3.68
C LEU A 147 9.16 10.36 3.91
N MET A 148 9.95 11.14 4.64
CA MET A 148 11.32 10.74 5.01
C MET A 148 11.32 9.54 5.99
N CYS A 149 10.41 9.48 6.93
CA CYS A 149 10.25 8.33 7.83
C CYS A 149 9.95 7.04 7.06
N ILE A 150 9.03 7.11 6.08
CA ILE A 150 8.71 5.98 5.20
C ILE A 150 9.94 5.56 4.40
N LYS A 151 10.66 6.51 3.80
CA LYS A 151 11.91 6.24 3.07
C LYS A 151 12.97 5.61 3.96
N ARG A 152 13.18 6.16 5.17
CA ARG A 152 14.13 5.65 6.17
C ARG A 152 13.76 4.22 6.62
N ALA A 153 12.48 3.88 6.68
CA ALA A 153 12.02 2.53 6.96
C ALA A 153 12.41 1.52 5.87
N GLY A 154 12.68 1.97 4.64
CA GLY A 154 13.20 1.14 3.55
C GLY A 154 12.39 1.20 2.26
N ALA A 155 11.41 2.09 2.15
CA ALA A 155 10.64 2.28 0.94
C ALA A 155 11.53 2.80 -0.21
N SER A 156 11.41 2.14 -1.37
CA SER A 156 12.01 2.58 -2.63
C SER A 156 11.09 3.53 -3.37
N LEU A 157 9.77 3.38 -3.18
CA LEU A 157 8.71 4.18 -3.80
C LEU A 157 7.60 4.43 -2.79
N ILE A 158 7.01 5.63 -2.84
CA ILE A 158 5.89 6.02 -1.96
C ILE A 158 4.71 6.47 -2.82
N SER A 159 3.61 5.74 -2.72
CA SER A 159 2.33 6.18 -3.27
C SER A 159 1.64 7.06 -2.24
N THR A 160 1.40 8.34 -2.54
CA THR A 160 0.87 9.30 -1.57
C THR A 160 -0.02 10.35 -2.21
N TYR A 161 -1.02 10.82 -1.47
CA TYR A 161 -1.85 11.97 -1.86
C TYR A 161 -1.06 13.29 -1.82
N PHE A 162 0.07 13.34 -1.14
CA PHE A 162 0.98 14.48 -1.10
C PHE A 162 1.94 14.57 -2.30
N ALA A 163 1.87 13.65 -3.28
CA ALA A 163 2.87 13.59 -4.35
C ALA A 163 3.09 14.93 -5.07
N LYS A 164 2.01 15.66 -5.36
CA LYS A 164 2.08 16.96 -6.02
C LYS A 164 2.72 18.03 -5.12
N GLU A 165 2.30 18.12 -3.84
CA GLU A 165 2.83 19.10 -2.89
C GLU A 165 4.32 18.83 -2.62
N ALA A 166 4.68 17.57 -2.37
CA ALA A 166 6.07 17.17 -2.17
C ALA A 166 6.95 17.48 -3.39
N ALA A 167 6.45 17.21 -4.61
CA ALA A 167 7.20 17.51 -5.83
C ALA A 167 7.45 19.02 -5.99
N ILE A 168 6.49 19.88 -5.62
CA ILE A 168 6.68 21.34 -5.65
C ILE A 168 7.79 21.76 -4.70
N LEU A 169 7.80 21.24 -3.46
CA LEU A 169 8.82 21.59 -2.46
C LEU A 169 10.22 21.08 -2.84
N LEU A 170 10.31 19.89 -3.44
CA LEU A 170 11.59 19.30 -3.83
C LEU A 170 12.23 19.96 -5.05
N ASN A 171 11.49 20.76 -5.81
CA ASN A 171 11.98 21.45 -7.00
C ASN A 171 12.16 22.99 -6.79
N GLN A 172 12.06 23.47 -5.56
CA GLN A 172 12.41 24.84 -5.15
C GLN A 172 13.89 24.93 -4.82
#